data_701b2fa234bb4fae3b972a357fc83aeb
#
_entry.id   701b2fa234bb4fae3b972a357fc83aeb
#
_cell.length_a   1.000
_cell.length_b   1.000
_cell.length_c   1.000
_cell.angle_alpha   90.00
_cell.angle_beta   90.00
_cell.angle_gamma   90.00
#
_symmetry.space_group_name_H-M   'P 1'
#
loop_
_entity.id
_entity.type
_entity.pdbx_description
1 polymer ?
#
loop_
_entity_poly.entity_id
_entity_poly.type
_entity_poly.pdbx_seq_one_letter_code
_entity_poly.pdbx_strand_id
1 'polypeptide(L)'
;LLCGSWYTGTFQSDSEEFYQKIGWFPFPAIDDSDADPTIQIGTVGDQFICFNCEGDKLAAAFECATDHLSDEVADMTYSNNKIVPVKDAGDHISDPVVKEIFDAAQKASSIQLWYDQYLPTSVASAHLDGLQEVFGLTKTPQEAQEEMQKAMDEYLSTKSDSGAADDTAEEATDDAAADDAE
;
A
#
# COMPACT_ATOMS: atom_id res chain seq x y z
N LEU A 1 -15.78 -9.74 6.67
CA LEU A 1 -14.36 -9.91 6.95
C LEU A 1 -13.62 -8.62 6.57
N LEU A 2 -12.79 -8.10 7.45
CA LEU A 2 -11.86 -7.02 7.15
C LEU A 2 -10.59 -7.64 6.57
N CYS A 3 -10.28 -7.37 5.30
CA CYS A 3 -9.11 -7.92 4.61
C CYS A 3 -8.74 -7.05 3.41
N GLY A 4 -7.54 -7.25 2.90
CA GLY A 4 -7.07 -6.55 1.72
C GLY A 4 -7.53 -7.21 0.40
N SER A 5 -7.39 -6.47 -0.70
CA SER A 5 -7.80 -6.90 -2.03
C SER A 5 -7.15 -8.21 -2.52
N TRP A 6 -5.98 -8.55 -1.99
CA TRP A 6 -5.29 -9.82 -2.34
C TRP A 6 -6.05 -11.09 -1.96
N TYR A 7 -7.03 -11.00 -1.05
CA TYR A 7 -7.88 -12.13 -0.69
C TYR A 7 -8.86 -12.54 -1.80
N THR A 8 -9.14 -11.69 -2.76
CA THR A 8 -10.02 -12.03 -3.89
C THR A 8 -9.52 -13.27 -4.64
N GLY A 9 -8.24 -13.31 -4.98
CA GLY A 9 -7.63 -14.48 -5.62
C GLY A 9 -7.64 -15.73 -4.74
N THR A 10 -7.45 -15.58 -3.42
CA THR A 10 -7.52 -16.69 -2.46
C THR A 10 -8.92 -17.28 -2.41
N PHE A 11 -9.95 -16.44 -2.25
CA PHE A 11 -11.35 -16.90 -2.19
C PHE A 11 -11.78 -17.58 -3.48
N GLN A 12 -11.36 -17.07 -4.63
CA GLN A 12 -11.64 -17.69 -5.92
C GLN A 12 -10.97 -19.07 -6.06
N SER A 13 -9.72 -19.17 -5.63
CA SER A 13 -8.97 -20.45 -5.66
C SER A 13 -9.55 -21.49 -4.72
N ASP A 14 -10.05 -21.07 -3.57
CA ASP A 14 -10.63 -21.98 -2.58
C ASP A 14 -12.00 -22.52 -3.04
N SER A 15 -12.85 -21.66 -3.60
CA SER A 15 -14.16 -22.05 -4.10
C SER A 15 -14.75 -20.97 -5.00
N GLU A 16 -14.82 -21.26 -6.30
CA GLU A 16 -15.49 -20.41 -7.28
C GLU A 16 -16.97 -20.16 -6.92
N GLU A 17 -17.69 -21.19 -6.47
CA GLU A 17 -19.11 -21.06 -6.05
C GLU A 17 -19.26 -20.09 -4.87
N PHE A 18 -18.33 -20.10 -3.94
CA PHE A 18 -18.34 -19.18 -2.81
C PHE A 18 -17.97 -17.77 -3.26
N TYR A 19 -16.97 -17.64 -4.12
CA TYR A 19 -16.51 -16.35 -4.65
C TYR A 19 -17.62 -15.59 -5.38
N GLN A 20 -18.46 -16.26 -6.14
CA GLN A 20 -19.63 -15.67 -6.82
C GLN A 20 -20.68 -15.06 -5.86
N LYS A 21 -20.59 -15.35 -4.56
CA LYS A 21 -21.47 -14.81 -3.53
C LYS A 21 -20.82 -13.69 -2.71
N ILE A 22 -19.57 -13.35 -3.01
CA ILE A 22 -18.83 -12.29 -2.30
C ILE A 22 -19.16 -10.94 -2.92
N GLY A 23 -19.44 -9.97 -2.06
CA GLY A 23 -19.47 -8.56 -2.38
C GLY A 23 -18.42 -7.82 -1.60
N TRP A 24 -18.10 -6.61 -2.06
CA TRP A 24 -17.15 -5.72 -1.40
C TRP A 24 -17.81 -4.38 -1.08
N PHE A 25 -17.35 -3.76 -0.02
CA PHE A 25 -17.67 -2.36 0.30
C PHE A 25 -16.51 -1.74 1.09
N PRO A 26 -16.27 -0.42 0.95
CA PRO A 26 -15.25 0.28 1.72
C PRO A 26 -15.62 0.26 3.21
N PHE A 27 -14.62 0.47 4.07
CA PHE A 27 -14.89 0.60 5.50
C PHE A 27 -15.91 1.72 5.74
N PRO A 28 -17.02 1.46 6.43
CA PRO A 28 -18.08 2.45 6.60
C PRO A 28 -17.61 3.63 7.46
N ALA A 29 -18.18 4.80 7.18
CA ALA A 29 -17.99 5.94 8.04
C ALA A 29 -18.46 5.64 9.48
N ILE A 30 -17.71 6.15 10.46
CA ILE A 30 -18.06 6.06 11.87
C ILE A 30 -18.74 7.38 12.24
N ASP A 31 -19.97 7.29 12.74
CA ASP A 31 -20.70 8.46 13.21
C ASP A 31 -19.92 9.14 14.35
N ASP A 32 -19.97 10.47 14.37
CA ASP A 32 -19.26 11.31 15.35
C ASP A 32 -17.71 11.16 15.34
N SER A 33 -17.13 10.69 14.23
CA SER A 33 -15.70 10.62 14.03
C SER A 33 -15.19 11.77 13.18
N ASP A 34 -14.00 12.29 13.52
CA ASP A 34 -13.26 13.26 12.70
C ASP A 34 -12.54 12.62 11.51
N ALA A 35 -12.63 11.29 11.35
CA ALA A 35 -12.01 10.58 10.25
C ALA A 35 -12.71 10.88 8.92
N ASP A 36 -11.91 11.15 7.89
CA ASP A 36 -12.41 11.32 6.52
C ASP A 36 -12.74 9.94 5.91
N PRO A 37 -14.02 9.62 5.66
CA PRO A 37 -14.43 8.33 5.12
C PRO A 37 -14.05 8.14 3.65
N THR A 38 -13.54 9.17 2.98
CA THR A 38 -13.08 9.10 1.59
C THR A 38 -11.62 8.68 1.44
N ILE A 39 -10.88 8.61 2.57
CA ILE A 39 -9.52 8.08 2.60
C ILE A 39 -9.58 6.55 2.49
N GLN A 40 -8.80 5.98 1.60
CA GLN A 40 -8.60 4.54 1.49
C GLN A 40 -7.29 4.14 2.17
N ILE A 41 -7.27 2.96 2.78
CA ILE A 41 -6.03 2.40 3.34
C ILE A 41 -5.45 1.40 2.34
N GLY A 42 -4.20 1.57 1.99
CA GLY A 42 -3.56 0.68 1.03
C GLY A 42 -2.22 1.19 0.52
N THR A 43 -1.71 0.49 -0.45
CA THR A 43 -0.56 0.88 -1.27
C THR A 43 -0.76 0.33 -2.68
N VAL A 44 -0.08 0.91 -3.65
CA VAL A 44 -0.06 0.41 -5.04
C VAL A 44 0.98 -0.68 -5.28
N GLY A 45 1.48 -1.28 -4.21
CA GLY A 45 2.53 -2.30 -4.25
C GLY A 45 3.92 -1.66 -4.19
N ASP A 46 4.70 -2.15 -3.26
CA ASP A 46 6.06 -1.78 -3.02
C ASP A 46 6.95 -2.98 -3.40
N GLN A 47 7.58 -2.88 -4.55
CA GLN A 47 8.62 -3.82 -4.91
C GLN A 47 9.95 -3.10 -4.93
N PHE A 48 10.82 -3.46 -4.00
CA PHE A 48 12.21 -3.03 -4.00
C PHE A 48 13.06 -4.09 -4.65
N ILE A 49 13.77 -3.73 -5.72
CA ILE A 49 14.68 -4.63 -6.41
C ILE A 49 16.09 -4.11 -6.19
N CYS A 50 16.91 -4.90 -5.49
CA CYS A 50 18.32 -4.61 -5.30
C CYS A 50 19.15 -5.42 -6.28
N PHE A 51 19.90 -4.73 -7.14
CA PHE A 51 20.81 -5.39 -8.08
C PHE A 51 22.22 -5.41 -7.50
N ASN A 52 22.78 -6.63 -7.33
CA ASN A 52 24.19 -6.83 -6.99
C ASN A 52 24.94 -7.35 -8.22
N CYS A 53 24.91 -6.60 -9.31
CA CYS A 53 25.56 -6.91 -10.55
C CYS A 53 25.89 -5.63 -11.33
N GLU A 54 26.80 -5.75 -12.30
CA GLU A 54 27.28 -4.63 -13.11
C GLU A 54 27.26 -5.01 -14.62
N GLY A 55 27.44 -3.99 -15.47
CA GLY A 55 27.56 -4.17 -16.92
C GLY A 55 26.30 -4.80 -17.54
N ASP A 56 26.49 -5.73 -18.45
CA ASP A 56 25.42 -6.38 -19.21
C ASP A 56 24.43 -7.15 -18.32
N LYS A 57 24.90 -7.64 -17.17
CA LYS A 57 24.03 -8.34 -16.21
C LYS A 57 23.09 -7.36 -15.51
N LEU A 58 23.55 -6.15 -15.19
CA LEU A 58 22.71 -5.12 -14.61
C LEU A 58 21.65 -4.68 -15.61
N ALA A 59 22.04 -4.48 -16.87
CA ALA A 59 21.09 -4.10 -17.92
C ALA A 59 19.99 -5.16 -18.10
N ALA A 60 20.36 -6.43 -18.20
CA ALA A 60 19.41 -7.54 -18.32
C ALA A 60 18.52 -7.70 -17.07
N ALA A 61 19.07 -7.50 -15.87
CA ALA A 61 18.29 -7.55 -14.64
C ALA A 61 17.28 -6.39 -14.55
N PHE A 62 17.68 -5.20 -15.00
CA PHE A 62 16.77 -4.04 -15.06
C PHE A 62 15.66 -4.25 -16.11
N GLU A 63 15.98 -4.80 -17.27
CA GLU A 63 15.00 -5.16 -18.30
C GLU A 63 13.99 -6.17 -17.75
N CYS A 64 14.45 -7.22 -17.09
CA CYS A 64 13.58 -8.20 -16.44
C CYS A 64 12.68 -7.57 -15.36
N ALA A 65 13.18 -6.62 -14.58
CA ALA A 65 12.40 -5.91 -13.57
C ALA A 65 11.32 -5.02 -14.20
N THR A 66 11.66 -4.32 -15.29
CA THR A 66 10.70 -3.47 -16.00
C THR A 66 9.68 -4.24 -16.80
N ASP A 67 9.99 -5.46 -17.22
CA ASP A 67 9.07 -6.35 -17.91
C ASP A 67 7.83 -6.72 -17.06
N HIS A 68 7.95 -6.66 -15.75
CA HIS A 68 6.82 -6.79 -14.84
C HIS A 68 5.73 -5.73 -15.02
N LEU A 69 6.05 -4.64 -15.69
CA LEU A 69 5.11 -3.55 -16.04
C LEU A 69 4.67 -3.62 -17.52
N SER A 70 5.04 -4.67 -18.23
CA SER A 70 4.56 -4.90 -19.60
C SER A 70 3.07 -5.28 -19.62
N ASP A 71 2.40 -5.00 -20.72
CA ASP A 71 0.98 -5.32 -20.89
C ASP A 71 0.73 -6.82 -20.72
N GLU A 72 1.61 -7.69 -21.22
CA GLU A 72 1.49 -9.14 -21.11
C GLU A 72 1.52 -9.61 -19.65
N VAL A 73 2.48 -9.11 -18.85
CA VAL A 73 2.57 -9.45 -17.43
C VAL A 73 1.44 -8.81 -16.63
N ALA A 74 1.03 -7.60 -16.99
CA ALA A 74 -0.12 -6.95 -16.40
C ALA A 74 -1.39 -7.79 -16.60
N ASP A 75 -1.71 -8.21 -17.83
CA ASP A 75 -2.88 -9.04 -18.13
C ASP A 75 -2.86 -10.37 -17.35
N MET A 76 -1.70 -11.02 -17.28
CA MET A 76 -1.54 -12.25 -16.50
C MET A 76 -1.76 -12.00 -15.00
N THR A 77 -1.32 -10.87 -14.48
CA THR A 77 -1.47 -10.50 -13.07
C THR A 77 -2.93 -10.14 -12.74
N TYR A 78 -3.61 -9.41 -13.63
CA TYR A 78 -5.04 -9.11 -13.49
C TYR A 78 -5.91 -10.37 -13.57
N SER A 79 -5.54 -11.35 -14.39
CA SER A 79 -6.26 -12.63 -14.45
C SER A 79 -6.20 -13.42 -13.13
N ASN A 80 -5.26 -13.08 -12.26
CA ASN A 80 -5.12 -13.60 -10.89
C ASN A 80 -5.69 -12.64 -9.82
N ASN A 81 -6.54 -11.70 -10.21
CA ASN A 81 -7.19 -10.73 -9.33
C ASN A 81 -6.23 -9.85 -8.51
N LYS A 82 -5.06 -9.56 -9.07
CA LYS A 82 -4.10 -8.61 -8.50
C LYS A 82 -4.08 -7.34 -9.34
N ILE A 83 -3.91 -6.20 -8.69
CA ILE A 83 -3.83 -4.90 -9.34
C ILE A 83 -2.36 -4.51 -9.53
N VAL A 84 -2.02 -4.05 -10.72
CA VAL A 84 -0.66 -3.59 -11.08
C VAL A 84 -0.71 -2.08 -11.36
N PRO A 85 0.27 -1.29 -10.96
CA PRO A 85 0.31 0.16 -11.19
C PRO A 85 0.79 0.48 -12.62
N VAL A 86 0.00 0.10 -13.61
CA VAL A 86 0.25 0.44 -15.02
C VAL A 86 -0.77 1.45 -15.51
N LYS A 87 -0.44 2.15 -16.61
CA LYS A 87 -1.40 2.99 -17.32
C LYS A 87 -2.61 2.15 -17.73
N ASP A 88 -3.78 2.76 -17.65
CA ASP A 88 -5.03 2.13 -18.08
C ASP A 88 -5.36 0.80 -17.34
N ALA A 89 -4.81 0.66 -16.13
CA ALA A 89 -5.02 -0.52 -15.27
C ALA A 89 -6.49 -0.96 -15.19
N GLY A 90 -7.41 0.00 -15.17
CA GLY A 90 -8.85 -0.27 -15.12
C GLY A 90 -9.40 -1.04 -16.32
N ASP A 91 -8.75 -0.97 -17.48
CA ASP A 91 -9.18 -1.63 -18.71
C ASP A 91 -8.81 -3.13 -18.74
N HIS A 92 -7.80 -3.50 -17.95
CA HIS A 92 -7.35 -4.88 -17.81
C HIS A 92 -8.12 -5.69 -16.75
N ILE A 93 -8.87 -5.01 -15.85
CA ILE A 93 -9.59 -5.67 -14.76
C ILE A 93 -10.93 -6.21 -15.26
N SER A 94 -11.04 -7.53 -15.36
CA SER A 94 -12.28 -8.23 -15.79
C SER A 94 -13.16 -8.68 -14.61
N ASP A 95 -12.57 -8.90 -13.44
CA ASP A 95 -13.32 -9.33 -12.25
C ASP A 95 -14.12 -8.16 -11.65
N PRO A 96 -15.45 -8.32 -11.44
CA PRO A 96 -16.31 -7.24 -10.99
C PRO A 96 -15.98 -6.75 -9.58
N VAL A 97 -15.57 -7.64 -8.65
CA VAL A 97 -15.23 -7.26 -7.28
C VAL A 97 -13.92 -6.47 -7.26
N VAL A 98 -12.91 -6.95 -8.00
CA VAL A 98 -11.63 -6.25 -8.15
C VAL A 98 -11.83 -4.89 -8.82
N LYS A 99 -12.73 -4.81 -9.80
CA LYS A 99 -13.08 -3.55 -10.47
C LYS A 99 -13.72 -2.55 -9.51
N GLU A 100 -14.63 -2.99 -8.67
CA GLU A 100 -15.24 -2.12 -7.65
C GLU A 100 -14.19 -1.58 -6.66
N ILE A 101 -13.24 -2.42 -6.21
CA ILE A 101 -12.14 -2.01 -5.33
C ILE A 101 -11.27 -0.97 -6.02
N PHE A 102 -10.88 -1.22 -7.28
CA PHE A 102 -10.08 -0.31 -8.07
C PHE A 102 -10.77 1.05 -8.26
N ASP A 103 -12.05 1.03 -8.67
CA ASP A 103 -12.82 2.24 -8.90
C ASP A 103 -13.03 3.07 -7.62
N ALA A 104 -13.11 2.41 -6.46
CA ALA A 104 -13.16 3.09 -5.18
C ALA A 104 -11.81 3.74 -4.81
N ALA A 105 -10.70 3.04 -5.07
CA ALA A 105 -9.37 3.59 -4.86
C ALA A 105 -9.11 4.83 -5.75
N GLN A 106 -9.57 4.81 -7.00
CA GLN A 106 -9.46 5.96 -7.90
C GLN A 106 -10.29 7.18 -7.45
N LYS A 107 -11.33 6.98 -6.66
CA LYS A 107 -12.19 8.06 -6.12
C LYS A 107 -11.76 8.52 -4.74
N ALA A 108 -10.80 7.85 -4.12
CA ALA A 108 -10.31 8.20 -2.80
C ALA A 108 -9.69 9.61 -2.82
N SER A 109 -9.91 10.37 -1.74
CA SER A 109 -9.29 11.69 -1.55
C SER A 109 -7.79 11.56 -1.34
N SER A 110 -7.37 10.47 -0.69
CA SER A 110 -5.97 10.08 -0.52
C SER A 110 -5.86 8.59 -0.18
N ILE A 111 -4.64 8.06 -0.29
CA ILE A 111 -4.30 6.70 0.14
C ILE A 111 -3.42 6.79 1.37
N GLN A 112 -3.88 6.22 2.48
CA GLN A 112 -3.12 6.10 3.71
C GLN A 112 -2.35 4.79 3.69
N LEU A 113 -1.02 4.86 3.80
CA LEU A 113 -0.18 3.67 3.93
C LEU A 113 -0.41 2.96 5.27
N TRP A 114 -0.21 1.66 5.29
CA TRP A 114 -0.32 0.85 6.51
C TRP A 114 0.76 1.22 7.52
N TYR A 115 0.40 1.27 8.78
CA TYR A 115 1.33 1.67 9.85
C TYR A 115 2.50 0.71 10.03
N ASP A 116 2.30 -0.58 9.80
CA ASP A 116 3.36 -1.60 9.86
C ASP A 116 4.44 -1.42 8.79
N GLN A 117 4.11 -0.73 7.68
CA GLN A 117 5.04 -0.46 6.58
C GLN A 117 5.51 1.00 6.53
N TYR A 118 4.68 1.93 6.98
CA TYR A 118 4.97 3.35 6.90
C TYR A 118 5.75 3.88 8.10
N LEU A 119 5.49 3.36 9.29
CA LEU A 119 6.13 3.82 10.51
C LEU A 119 7.59 3.32 10.62
N PRO A 120 8.45 4.02 11.37
CA PRO A 120 9.76 3.50 11.72
C PRO A 120 9.66 2.11 12.34
N THR A 121 10.60 1.22 12.04
CA THR A 121 10.53 -0.20 12.41
C THR A 121 10.23 -0.44 13.90
N SER A 122 10.85 0.35 14.79
CA SER A 122 10.62 0.23 16.25
C SER A 122 9.18 0.58 16.64
N VAL A 123 8.60 1.58 15.98
CA VAL A 123 7.21 2.02 16.23
C VAL A 123 6.22 1.03 15.61
N ALA A 124 6.50 0.57 14.40
CA ALA A 124 5.71 -0.46 13.74
C ALA A 124 5.66 -1.76 14.57
N SER A 125 6.79 -2.19 15.13
CA SER A 125 6.85 -3.35 16.02
C SER A 125 5.98 -3.15 17.28
N ALA A 126 6.12 -2.01 17.95
CA ALA A 126 5.30 -1.69 19.12
C ALA A 126 3.79 -1.67 18.78
N HIS A 127 3.43 -1.17 17.60
CA HIS A 127 2.06 -1.20 17.11
C HIS A 127 1.54 -2.64 16.93
N LEU A 128 2.30 -3.49 16.24
CA LEU A 128 1.89 -4.89 15.98
C LEU A 128 1.80 -5.71 17.27
N ASP A 129 2.76 -5.56 18.18
CA ASP A 129 2.76 -6.23 19.48
C ASP A 129 1.55 -5.78 20.31
N GLY A 130 1.30 -4.47 20.37
CA GLY A 130 0.15 -3.90 21.05
C GLY A 130 -1.19 -4.43 20.52
N LEU A 131 -1.34 -4.56 19.20
CA LEU A 131 -2.54 -5.15 18.59
C LEU A 131 -2.74 -6.62 19.02
N GLN A 132 -1.67 -7.42 19.06
CA GLN A 132 -1.75 -8.81 19.51
C GLN A 132 -2.14 -8.90 20.98
N GLU A 133 -1.58 -8.04 21.83
CA GLU A 133 -1.85 -8.02 23.27
C GLU A 133 -3.27 -7.55 23.57
N VAL A 134 -3.79 -6.56 22.85
CA VAL A 134 -5.20 -6.14 22.94
C VAL A 134 -6.14 -7.25 22.48
N PHE A 135 -5.83 -7.91 21.37
CA PHE A 135 -6.62 -9.05 20.89
C PHE A 135 -6.57 -10.24 21.86
N GLY A 136 -5.41 -10.48 22.47
CA GLY A 136 -5.22 -11.50 23.50
C GLY A 136 -5.80 -11.13 24.88
N LEU A 137 -6.40 -9.94 25.04
CA LEU A 137 -6.97 -9.41 26.28
C LEU A 137 -5.92 -9.30 27.43
N THR A 138 -4.66 -9.11 27.09
CA THR A 138 -3.56 -8.92 28.05
C THR A 138 -3.25 -7.46 28.29
N LYS A 139 -3.67 -6.58 27.37
CA LYS A 139 -3.59 -5.11 27.50
C LYS A 139 -4.89 -4.44 27.06
N THR A 140 -5.10 -3.26 27.57
CA THR A 140 -6.15 -2.36 27.07
C THR A 140 -5.66 -1.63 25.79
N PRO A 141 -6.56 -1.17 24.92
CA PRO A 141 -6.19 -0.35 23.76
C PRO A 141 -5.38 0.89 24.14
N GLN A 142 -5.67 1.49 25.30
CA GLN A 142 -4.95 2.67 25.77
C GLN A 142 -3.51 2.35 26.15
N GLU A 143 -3.24 1.27 26.86
CA GLU A 143 -1.90 0.84 27.21
C GLU A 143 -1.07 0.54 25.95
N ALA A 144 -1.65 -0.11 24.95
CA ALA A 144 -0.98 -0.36 23.68
C ALA A 144 -0.66 0.95 22.92
N GLN A 145 -1.56 1.92 22.95
CA GLN A 145 -1.34 3.24 22.34
C GLN A 145 -0.22 4.02 23.06
N GLU A 146 -0.19 4.00 24.39
CA GLU A 146 0.85 4.65 25.19
C GLU A 146 2.25 4.08 24.90
N GLU A 147 2.36 2.77 24.73
CA GLU A 147 3.63 2.11 24.35
C GLU A 147 4.06 2.46 22.93
N MET A 148 3.13 2.49 21.99
CA MET A 148 3.42 2.95 20.63
C MET A 148 3.89 4.41 20.62
N GLN A 149 3.24 5.30 21.39
CA GLN A 149 3.65 6.70 21.52
C GLN A 149 5.05 6.81 22.13
N LYS A 150 5.35 6.04 23.16
CA LYS A 150 6.68 5.99 23.77
C LYS A 150 7.76 5.56 22.77
N ALA A 151 7.49 4.54 21.95
CA ALA A 151 8.41 4.10 20.90
C ALA A 151 8.66 5.21 19.85
N MET A 152 7.62 6.00 19.52
CA MET A 152 7.75 7.16 18.64
C MET A 152 8.61 8.26 19.27
N ASP A 153 8.39 8.59 20.53
CA ASP A 153 9.15 9.63 21.24
C ASP A 153 10.65 9.24 21.35
N GLU A 154 10.92 7.97 21.63
CA GLU A 154 12.28 7.43 21.63
C GLU A 154 12.94 7.52 20.25
N TYR A 155 12.23 7.16 19.19
CA TYR A 155 12.71 7.28 17.82
C TYR A 155 13.03 8.73 17.45
N LEU A 156 12.16 9.68 17.77
CA LEU A 156 12.36 11.10 17.49
C LEU A 156 13.54 11.67 18.29
N SER A 157 13.75 11.23 19.53
CA SER A 157 14.89 11.65 20.33
C SER A 157 16.23 11.23 19.70
N THR A 158 16.31 10.01 19.15
CA THR A 158 17.54 9.54 18.47
C THR A 158 17.83 10.31 17.18
N LYS A 159 16.78 10.78 16.47
CA LYS A 159 16.95 11.63 15.28
C LYS A 159 17.42 13.04 15.62
N SER A 160 16.97 13.61 16.73
CA SER A 160 17.40 14.94 17.17
C SER A 160 18.88 14.95 17.62
N ASP A 161 19.37 13.85 18.21
CA ASP A 161 20.77 13.72 18.65
C ASP A 161 21.75 13.42 17.49
N SER A 162 21.26 12.84 16.39
CA SER A 162 22.09 12.50 15.22
C SER A 162 22.28 13.65 14.24
N GLY A 163 21.97 14.89 14.62
CA GLY A 163 22.25 16.15 13.90
C GLY A 163 22.05 16.07 12.39
N ALA A 164 20.86 16.41 11.92
CA ALA A 164 20.52 16.86 10.57
C ALA A 164 21.45 16.37 9.42
N ALA A 165 21.31 15.11 9.03
CA ALA A 165 21.61 14.72 7.64
C ALA A 165 20.29 14.82 6.88
N ASP A 166 20.31 15.79 6.00
CA ASP A 166 19.33 16.24 5.04
C ASP A 166 18.68 15.06 4.29
N ASP A 167 17.44 14.72 4.65
CA ASP A 167 16.57 13.90 3.85
C ASP A 167 15.40 14.77 3.36
N THR A 168 15.77 15.80 2.60
CA THR A 168 14.81 16.50 1.74
C THR A 168 14.45 15.57 0.60
N ALA A 169 13.31 14.93 0.68
CA ALA A 169 12.63 14.43 -0.49
C ALA A 169 12.43 15.64 -1.43
N GLU A 170 13.14 15.64 -2.55
CA GLU A 170 12.92 16.60 -3.62
C GLU A 170 11.44 16.50 -4.05
N GLU A 171 10.70 17.56 -3.76
CA GLU A 171 9.45 17.83 -4.47
C GLU A 171 9.77 17.94 -5.97
N ALA A 172 9.33 16.95 -6.73
CA ALA A 172 9.29 17.04 -8.17
C ALA A 172 8.29 18.14 -8.54
N THR A 173 8.79 19.37 -8.69
CA THR A 173 8.02 20.43 -9.31
C THR A 173 7.90 20.13 -10.80
N ASP A 174 6.70 19.83 -11.19
CA ASP A 174 6.22 19.75 -12.56
C ASP A 174 6.31 21.17 -13.18
N ASP A 175 7.33 21.41 -13.99
CA ASP A 175 7.42 22.60 -14.82
C ASP A 175 7.45 22.16 -16.30
N ALA A 176 6.27 21.77 -16.78
CA ALA A 176 6.03 21.62 -18.20
C ALA A 176 5.65 22.99 -18.79
N ALA A 177 6.67 23.80 -19.06
CA ALA A 177 6.49 24.99 -19.87
C ALA A 177 6.21 24.58 -21.33
N ALA A 178 5.07 25.01 -21.82
CA ALA A 178 4.75 25.10 -23.24
C ALA A 178 5.81 25.95 -23.97
N ASP A 179 6.27 25.48 -25.09
CA ASP A 179 6.79 26.38 -26.13
C ASP A 179 6.20 26.04 -27.49
N ASP A 180 5.46 27.00 -27.97
CA ASP A 180 4.90 27.12 -29.31
C ASP A 180 5.99 27.48 -30.33
N ALA A 181 5.71 27.17 -31.56
CA ALA A 181 6.15 27.84 -32.79
C ALA A 181 7.14 27.08 -33.70
N GLU A 182 6.68 26.85 -34.78
CA GLU A 182 6.93 26.90 -36.24
C GLU A 182 7.00 25.55 -36.95
#